data_25fc008c30ed5fea9bd69f9203045327
#
_entry.id   25fc008c30ed5fea9bd69f9203045327
#
_cell.length_a   1.000
_cell.length_b   1.000
_cell.length_c   1.000
_cell.angle_alpha   90.00
_cell.angle_beta   90.00
_cell.angle_gamma   90.00
#
_symmetry.space_group_name_H-M   'P 1'
#
loop_
_entity.id
_entity.type
_entity.pdbx_description
1 polymer ?
#
loop_
_entity_poly.entity_id
_entity_poly.type
_entity_poly.pdbx_seq_one_letter_code
_entity_poly.pdbx_strand_id
1 'polypeptide(L)'
;MFGFKSKKTKEIQERKERWEKIENLWYEDKIPSPYDTLMFYAADIRNSGHSIFFDRLQENDLTSGIMDKLLPLLPTNLEENVLEAYRAYIRLKEEGKDDETVYDELVKYNRFFVEHDEEILEILELGCKTSQ
;
A
#
# COMPACT_ATOMS: atom_id res chain seq x y z
N MET A 1 25.60 -19.51 15.44
CA MET A 1 25.89 -18.71 14.26
C MET A 1 24.91 -18.98 13.11
N PHE A 2 24.81 -20.19 12.67
CA PHE A 2 23.84 -20.55 11.63
C PHE A 2 22.39 -20.37 12.07
N GLY A 3 22.06 -20.66 13.33
CA GLY A 3 20.73 -20.52 13.85
C GLY A 3 20.17 -19.10 13.80
N PHE A 4 21.02 -18.11 14.02
CA PHE A 4 20.61 -16.71 13.99
C PHE A 4 20.23 -16.26 12.58
N LYS A 5 21.07 -16.53 11.59
CA LYS A 5 20.78 -16.20 10.19
C LYS A 5 19.57 -16.99 9.68
N SER A 6 19.51 -18.26 10.07
CA SER A 6 18.42 -19.15 9.70
C SER A 6 17.06 -18.63 10.18
N LYS A 7 16.99 -18.12 11.42
CA LYS A 7 15.76 -17.59 11.99
C LYS A 7 15.28 -16.34 11.23
N LYS A 8 16.18 -15.41 10.95
CA LYS A 8 15.85 -14.19 10.22
C LYS A 8 15.42 -14.48 8.79
N THR A 9 16.13 -15.38 8.12
CA THR A 9 15.79 -15.82 6.77
C THR A 9 14.42 -16.49 6.76
N LYS A 10 14.12 -17.29 7.77
CA LYS A 10 12.83 -17.95 7.90
C LYS A 10 11.68 -16.96 8.06
N GLU A 11 11.86 -15.92 8.88
CA GLU A 11 10.85 -14.88 9.06
C GLU A 11 10.58 -14.12 7.77
N ILE A 12 11.63 -13.79 7.01
CA ILE A 12 11.50 -13.13 5.72
C ILE A 12 10.75 -14.02 4.73
N GLN A 13 11.08 -15.32 4.71
CA GLN A 13 10.44 -16.27 3.81
C GLN A 13 8.97 -16.46 4.16
N GLU A 14 8.63 -16.56 5.45
CA GLU A 14 7.24 -16.70 5.89
C GLU A 14 6.41 -15.48 5.50
N ARG A 15 6.97 -14.28 5.65
CA ARG A 15 6.30 -13.05 5.26
C ARG A 15 6.07 -12.99 3.75
N LYS A 16 7.06 -13.38 2.97
CA LYS A 16 6.95 -13.46 1.52
C LYS A 16 5.84 -14.42 1.10
N GLU A 17 5.77 -15.57 1.73
CA GLU A 17 4.74 -16.57 1.44
C GLU A 17 3.34 -16.07 1.79
N ARG A 18 3.21 -15.31 2.88
CA ARG A 18 1.94 -14.70 3.27
C ARG A 18 1.47 -13.68 2.22
N TRP A 19 2.38 -12.83 1.72
CA TRP A 19 2.06 -11.89 0.66
C TRP A 19 1.68 -12.60 -0.63
N GLU A 20 2.41 -13.64 -1.01
CA GLU A 20 2.11 -14.42 -2.21
C GLU A 20 0.71 -15.03 -2.14
N LYS A 21 0.32 -15.51 -0.98
CA LYS A 21 -1.00 -16.09 -0.77
C LYS A 21 -2.11 -15.05 -0.98
N ILE A 22 -1.91 -13.84 -0.45
CA ILE A 22 -2.85 -12.74 -0.63
C ILE A 22 -2.88 -12.31 -2.11
N GLU A 23 -1.73 -12.20 -2.76
CA GLU A 23 -1.65 -11.86 -4.18
C GLU A 23 -2.40 -12.87 -5.05
N ASN A 24 -2.27 -14.15 -4.74
CA ASN A 24 -3.00 -15.19 -5.47
C ASN A 24 -4.50 -15.04 -5.32
N LEU A 25 -4.97 -14.75 -4.11
CA LEU A 25 -6.40 -14.49 -3.88
C LEU A 25 -6.87 -13.27 -4.68
N TRP A 26 -6.03 -12.26 -4.79
CA TRP A 26 -6.36 -11.06 -5.56
C TRP A 26 -6.46 -11.36 -7.05
N TYR A 27 -5.53 -12.11 -7.61
CA TYR A 27 -5.56 -12.52 -9.02
C TYR A 27 -6.77 -13.38 -9.34
N GLU A 28 -7.25 -14.14 -8.36
CA GLU A 28 -8.45 -14.98 -8.52
C GLU A 28 -9.74 -14.23 -8.22
N ASP A 29 -9.66 -12.93 -7.95
CA ASP A 29 -10.80 -12.07 -7.60
C ASP A 29 -11.55 -12.57 -6.36
N LYS A 30 -10.80 -13.02 -5.36
CA LYS A 30 -11.34 -13.58 -4.12
C LYS A 30 -11.16 -12.69 -2.90
N ILE A 31 -10.68 -11.47 -3.06
CA ILE A 31 -10.57 -10.52 -1.95
C ILE A 31 -11.85 -9.68 -1.91
N PRO A 32 -12.63 -9.76 -0.83
CA PRO A 32 -13.90 -9.04 -0.76
C PRO A 32 -13.71 -7.54 -0.57
N SER A 33 -14.68 -6.77 -1.06
CA SER A 33 -14.72 -5.33 -0.81
C SER A 33 -14.98 -5.06 0.67
N PRO A 34 -14.35 -4.07 1.30
CA PRO A 34 -13.42 -3.07 0.74
C PRO A 34 -11.95 -3.49 0.75
N TYR A 35 -11.63 -4.71 1.16
CA TYR A 35 -10.24 -5.19 1.27
C TYR A 35 -9.54 -5.27 -0.09
N ASP A 36 -10.29 -5.44 -1.18
CA ASP A 36 -9.74 -5.38 -2.53
C ASP A 36 -9.13 -4.00 -2.83
N THR A 37 -9.73 -2.94 -2.31
CA THR A 37 -9.19 -1.59 -2.43
C THR A 37 -7.88 -1.45 -1.66
N LEU A 38 -7.80 -2.04 -0.47
CA LEU A 38 -6.57 -2.05 0.31
C LEU A 38 -5.46 -2.81 -0.42
N MET A 39 -5.79 -3.95 -1.03
CA MET A 39 -4.82 -4.71 -1.81
C MET A 39 -4.34 -3.93 -3.03
N PHE A 40 -5.25 -3.25 -3.74
CA PHE A 40 -4.88 -2.39 -4.85
C PHE A 40 -3.87 -1.32 -4.43
N TYR A 41 -4.14 -0.64 -3.31
CA TYR A 41 -3.21 0.35 -2.77
C TYR A 41 -1.85 -0.28 -2.44
N ALA A 42 -1.85 -1.38 -1.70
CA ALA A 42 -0.62 -2.05 -1.28
C ALA A 42 0.23 -2.48 -2.48
N ALA A 43 -0.40 -3.08 -3.48
CA ALA A 43 0.30 -3.52 -4.69
C ALA A 43 0.89 -2.34 -5.45
N ASP A 44 0.12 -1.27 -5.60
CA ASP A 44 0.56 -0.10 -6.36
C ASP A 44 1.71 0.63 -5.66
N ILE A 45 1.64 0.79 -4.34
CA ILE A 45 2.72 1.44 -3.60
C ILE A 45 4.00 0.62 -3.67
N ARG A 46 3.90 -0.70 -3.52
CA ARG A 46 5.07 -1.57 -3.58
C ARG A 46 5.73 -1.60 -4.96
N ASN A 47 4.93 -1.48 -6.01
CA ASN A 47 5.43 -1.53 -7.39
C ASN A 47 5.81 -0.16 -7.94
N SER A 48 5.10 0.89 -7.60
CA SER A 48 5.22 2.18 -8.29
C SER A 48 5.37 3.39 -7.37
N GLY A 49 4.87 3.31 -6.14
CA GLY A 49 4.94 4.41 -5.18
C GLY A 49 3.73 5.34 -5.23
N HIS A 50 3.68 6.26 -4.28
CA HIS A 50 2.52 7.14 -4.07
C HIS A 50 2.28 8.10 -5.22
N SER A 51 3.33 8.68 -5.81
CA SER A 51 3.12 9.66 -6.88
C SER A 51 2.38 9.05 -8.07
N ILE A 52 2.79 7.86 -8.47
CA ILE A 52 2.16 7.16 -9.59
C ILE A 52 0.77 6.67 -9.21
N PHE A 53 0.59 6.22 -7.98
CA PHE A 53 -0.72 5.83 -7.47
C PHE A 53 -1.72 7.00 -7.58
N PHE A 54 -1.34 8.18 -7.11
CA PHE A 54 -2.21 9.35 -7.17
C PHE A 54 -2.45 9.82 -8.60
N ASP A 55 -1.43 9.74 -9.48
CA ASP A 55 -1.61 10.04 -10.90
C ASP A 55 -2.69 9.17 -11.53
N ARG A 56 -2.66 7.87 -11.25
CA ARG A 56 -3.64 6.93 -11.77
C ARG A 56 -5.05 7.23 -11.27
N LEU A 57 -5.17 7.58 -9.98
CA LEU A 57 -6.47 7.92 -9.42
C LEU A 57 -7.04 9.17 -10.07
N GLN A 58 -6.23 10.19 -10.28
CA GLN A 58 -6.68 11.44 -10.88
C GLN A 58 -7.04 11.27 -12.36
N GLU A 59 -6.22 10.55 -13.11
CA GLU A 59 -6.47 10.29 -14.53
C GLU A 59 -7.78 9.58 -14.77
N ASN A 60 -8.21 8.75 -13.83
CA ASN A 60 -9.43 7.97 -13.95
C ASN A 60 -10.58 8.50 -13.09
N ASP A 61 -10.40 9.66 -12.46
CA ASP A 61 -11.39 10.29 -11.58
C ASP A 61 -11.86 9.37 -10.46
N LEU A 62 -10.92 8.63 -9.87
CA LEU A 62 -11.20 7.64 -8.82
C LEU A 62 -10.77 8.06 -7.42
N THR A 63 -10.19 9.27 -7.28
CA THR A 63 -9.55 9.69 -6.02
C THR A 63 -10.49 9.58 -4.81
N SER A 64 -11.65 10.23 -4.85
CA SER A 64 -12.54 10.23 -3.69
C SER A 64 -13.10 8.85 -3.38
N GLY A 65 -13.51 8.10 -4.42
CA GLY A 65 -14.06 6.77 -4.23
C GLY A 65 -13.08 5.79 -3.62
N ILE A 66 -11.84 5.81 -4.09
CA ILE A 66 -10.79 4.92 -3.56
C ILE A 66 -10.39 5.35 -2.15
N MET A 67 -10.17 6.64 -1.92
CA MET A 67 -9.77 7.14 -0.60
C MET A 67 -10.84 6.88 0.45
N ASP A 68 -12.12 7.04 0.11
CA ASP A 68 -13.22 6.77 1.04
C ASP A 68 -13.26 5.32 1.51
N LYS A 69 -12.89 4.38 0.65
CA LYS A 69 -12.84 2.96 1.02
C LYS A 69 -11.55 2.58 1.72
N LEU A 70 -10.44 3.22 1.34
CA LEU A 70 -9.12 2.91 1.84
C LEU A 70 -8.88 3.40 3.27
N LEU A 71 -9.17 4.69 3.52
CA LEU A 71 -8.79 5.32 4.79
C LEU A 71 -9.34 4.62 6.03
N PRO A 72 -10.61 4.18 6.05
CA PRO A 72 -11.13 3.50 7.25
C PRO A 72 -10.46 2.19 7.57
N LEU A 73 -9.77 1.57 6.60
CA LEU A 73 -9.09 0.29 6.80
C LEU A 73 -7.68 0.44 7.36
N LEU A 74 -7.10 1.64 7.26
CA LEU A 74 -5.70 1.86 7.63
C LEU A 74 -5.54 2.13 9.12
N PRO A 75 -4.47 1.57 9.74
CA PRO A 75 -4.04 2.01 11.06
C PRO A 75 -3.71 3.50 11.02
N THR A 76 -3.83 4.17 12.15
CA THR A 76 -3.66 5.64 12.24
C THR A 76 -2.36 6.13 11.60
N ASN A 77 -1.24 5.45 11.86
CA ASN A 77 0.05 5.85 11.31
C ASN A 77 0.10 5.77 9.78
N LEU A 78 -0.51 4.76 9.21
CA LEU A 78 -0.55 4.59 7.76
C LEU A 78 -1.59 5.50 7.10
N GLU A 79 -2.70 5.75 7.78
CA GLU A 79 -3.68 6.74 7.34
C GLU A 79 -3.05 8.13 7.25
N GLU A 80 -2.33 8.55 8.30
CA GLU A 80 -1.62 9.82 8.31
C GLU A 80 -0.59 9.89 7.18
N ASN A 81 0.12 8.79 6.97
CA ASN A 81 1.14 8.71 5.93
C ASN A 81 0.56 8.96 4.53
N VAL A 82 -0.53 8.30 4.19
CA VAL A 82 -1.13 8.47 2.86
C VAL A 82 -1.75 9.86 2.71
N LEU A 83 -2.35 10.41 3.77
CA LEU A 83 -2.93 11.75 3.72
C LEU A 83 -1.85 12.82 3.54
N GLU A 84 -0.75 12.71 4.25
CA GLU A 84 0.38 13.63 4.09
C GLU A 84 0.99 13.51 2.70
N ALA A 85 1.13 12.29 2.20
CA ALA A 85 1.61 12.05 0.85
C ALA A 85 0.70 12.73 -0.18
N TYR A 86 -0.61 12.60 -0.01
CA TYR A 86 -1.58 13.20 -0.92
C TYR A 86 -1.51 14.74 -0.89
N ARG A 87 -1.42 15.33 0.30
CA ARG A 87 -1.29 16.79 0.45
C ARG A 87 -0.02 17.29 -0.22
N ALA A 88 1.10 16.59 -0.03
CA ALA A 88 2.36 16.93 -0.67
C ALA A 88 2.25 16.81 -2.20
N TYR A 89 1.59 15.76 -2.68
CA TYR A 89 1.38 15.54 -4.11
C TYR A 89 0.60 16.72 -4.73
N ILE A 90 -0.51 17.10 -4.13
CA ILE A 90 -1.34 18.21 -4.62
C ILE A 90 -0.55 19.52 -4.62
N ARG A 91 0.15 19.81 -3.52
CA ARG A 91 0.96 21.03 -3.41
C ARG A 91 2.01 21.12 -4.51
N LEU A 92 2.75 20.03 -4.72
CA LEU A 92 3.80 20.00 -5.73
C LEU A 92 3.25 20.16 -7.15
N LYS A 93 2.10 19.54 -7.44
CA LYS A 93 1.44 19.70 -8.73
C LYS A 93 0.97 21.14 -8.96
N GLU A 94 0.40 21.76 -7.94
CA GLU A 94 -0.02 23.16 -8.02
C GLU A 94 1.16 24.11 -8.22
N GLU A 95 2.32 23.75 -7.66
CA GLU A 95 3.56 24.52 -7.85
C GLU A 95 4.19 24.29 -9.22
N GLY A 96 3.63 23.39 -10.04
CA GLY A 96 4.13 23.09 -11.36
C GLY A 96 5.39 22.25 -11.39
N LYS A 97 5.67 21.50 -10.32
CA LYS A 97 6.83 20.62 -10.26
C LYS A 97 6.69 19.46 -11.24
N ASP A 98 7.83 19.03 -11.82
CA ASP A 98 7.83 17.93 -12.75
C ASP A 98 7.62 16.58 -12.07
N ASP A 99 7.33 15.55 -12.85
CA ASP A 99 7.01 14.23 -12.32
C ASP A 99 8.16 13.61 -11.51
N GLU A 100 9.40 13.83 -11.94
CA GLU A 100 10.57 13.33 -11.23
C GLU A 100 10.70 13.96 -9.85
N THR A 101 10.50 15.27 -9.75
CA THR A 101 10.55 16.00 -8.49
C THR A 101 9.44 15.52 -7.56
N VAL A 102 8.22 15.37 -8.09
CA VAL A 102 7.08 14.87 -7.30
C VAL A 102 7.39 13.47 -6.78
N TYR A 103 7.88 12.58 -7.63
CA TYR A 103 8.25 11.23 -7.23
C TYR A 103 9.29 11.25 -6.10
N ASP A 104 10.37 12.00 -6.27
CA ASP A 104 11.46 12.07 -5.31
C ASP A 104 11.00 12.59 -3.95
N GLU A 105 10.13 13.60 -3.94
CA GLU A 105 9.59 14.16 -2.71
C GLU A 105 8.69 13.19 -1.96
N LEU A 106 8.03 12.28 -2.67
CA LEU A 106 7.11 11.32 -2.06
C LEU A 106 7.76 9.99 -1.68
N VAL A 107 9.04 9.79 -1.99
CA VAL A 107 9.75 8.53 -1.68
C VAL A 107 9.70 8.19 -0.18
N LYS A 108 9.78 9.20 0.68
CA LYS A 108 9.75 8.97 2.14
C LYS A 108 8.45 8.30 2.60
N TYR A 109 7.34 8.61 1.93
CA TYR A 109 6.04 8.00 2.24
C TYR A 109 5.97 6.55 1.74
N ASN A 110 6.62 6.27 0.62
CA ASN A 110 6.73 4.90 0.10
C ASN A 110 7.55 4.04 1.06
N ARG A 111 8.64 4.59 1.57
CA ARG A 111 9.52 3.90 2.51
C ARG A 111 8.79 3.61 3.82
N PHE A 112 8.06 4.58 4.33
CA PHE A 112 7.27 4.39 5.55
C PHE A 112 6.26 3.25 5.37
N PHE A 113 5.58 3.22 4.22
CA PHE A 113 4.64 2.13 3.92
C PHE A 113 5.32 0.77 3.97
N VAL A 114 6.47 0.62 3.29
CA VAL A 114 7.19 -0.65 3.25
C VAL A 114 7.64 -1.09 4.64
N GLU A 115 8.05 -0.15 5.47
CA GLU A 115 8.47 -0.44 6.84
C GLU A 115 7.31 -0.89 7.74
N HIS A 116 6.08 -0.55 7.37
CA HIS A 116 4.89 -0.83 8.19
C HIS A 116 3.85 -1.71 7.48
N ASP A 117 4.20 -2.32 6.35
CA ASP A 117 3.24 -3.08 5.56
C ASP A 117 2.81 -4.40 6.21
N GLU A 118 3.48 -4.83 7.27
CA GLU A 118 3.04 -5.98 8.06
C GLU A 118 1.62 -5.79 8.60
N GLU A 119 1.32 -4.58 9.05
CA GLU A 119 -0.02 -4.24 9.53
C GLU A 119 -1.06 -4.37 8.41
N ILE A 120 -0.69 -3.97 7.20
CA ILE A 120 -1.57 -4.10 6.04
C ILE A 120 -1.83 -5.58 5.73
N LEU A 121 -0.78 -6.38 5.75
CA LEU A 121 -0.90 -7.81 5.50
C LEU A 121 -1.86 -8.48 6.49
N GLU A 122 -1.74 -8.13 7.76
CA GLU A 122 -2.63 -8.66 8.81
C GLU A 122 -4.10 -8.30 8.55
N ILE A 123 -4.36 -7.06 8.14
CA ILE A 123 -5.71 -6.60 7.83
C ILE A 123 -6.26 -7.36 6.62
N LEU A 124 -5.46 -7.56 5.60
CA LEU A 124 -5.86 -8.32 4.41
C LEU A 124 -6.16 -9.78 4.75
N GLU A 125 -5.31 -10.40 5.55
CA GLU A 125 -5.53 -11.76 5.99
C GLU A 125 -6.83 -11.92 6.77
N LEU A 126 -7.08 -10.99 7.67
CA LEU A 126 -8.31 -11.00 8.47
C LEU A 126 -9.55 -10.80 7.59
N GLY A 127 -9.48 -9.86 6.65
CA GLY A 127 -10.58 -9.58 5.72
C GLY A 127 -10.91 -10.77 4.84
N CYS A 128 -9.91 -11.46 4.34
CA CYS A 128 -10.11 -12.66 3.52
C CYS A 128 -10.66 -13.83 4.34
N LYS A 129 -10.27 -13.93 5.60
CA LYS A 129 -10.70 -14.99 6.48
C LYS A 129 -12.17 -14.86 6.89
N THR A 130 -12.63 -13.64 7.16
CA THR A 130 -13.99 -13.40 7.62
C THR A 130 -15.04 -13.55 6.52
N SER A 131 -14.64 -13.57 5.25
CA SER A 131 -15.56 -13.70 4.12
C SER A 131 -15.81 -15.16 3.72
N GLN A 132 -15.10 -16.09 4.34
CA GLN A 132 -15.25 -17.52 4.02
C GLN A 132 -16.26 -18.21 4.97
#